data_e3ec95b4c245a2492fbe5341b2cbabf1
#
_entry.id   e3ec95b4c245a2492fbe5341b2cbabf1
#
_cell.length_a   1.000
_cell.length_b   1.000
_cell.length_c   1.000
_cell.angle_alpha   90.00
_cell.angle_beta   90.00
_cell.angle_gamma   90.00
#
_symmetry.space_group_name_H-M   'P 1'
#
loop_
_entity.id
_entity.type
_entity.pdbx_description
1 polymer ?
#
loop_
_entity_poly.entity_id
_entity_poly.type
_entity_poly.pdbx_seq_one_letter_code
_entity_poly.pdbx_strand_id
1 'polypeptide(L)'
;MNILVINGPNLNLLGTREPEIYGTDTLEELMMWLETSPSGTNHSFKFFQSNHEGEIIDTLHDERHWAQGVLINPAAFTHYSYAIRDAISAVEIPTVEVHLSDLRNREEFRQISVISSVCVDQVLGLGKDSYLKGLNLLLKLIG
;
A
#
# COMPACT_ATOMS: atom_id res chain seq x y z
N MET A 1 -8.02 -3.97 15.20
CA MET A 1 -6.83 -4.49 14.50
C MET A 1 -5.82 -3.38 14.30
N ASN A 2 -4.55 -3.73 14.33
CA ASN A 2 -3.45 -2.80 14.09
C ASN A 2 -3.00 -2.91 12.63
N ILE A 3 -3.20 -1.85 11.87
CA ILE A 3 -2.96 -1.83 10.43
C ILE A 3 -1.82 -0.85 10.11
N LEU A 4 -0.78 -1.37 9.48
CA LEU A 4 0.33 -0.56 8.96
C LEU A 4 0.05 -0.26 7.49
N VAL A 5 0.05 1.02 7.14
CA VAL A 5 -0.13 1.46 5.75
C VAL A 5 1.18 2.08 5.28
N ILE A 6 1.78 1.48 4.26
CA ILE A 6 3.05 1.94 3.70
C ILE A 6 2.81 2.48 2.29
N ASN A 7 3.31 3.69 2.06
CA ASN A 7 3.24 4.38 0.78
C ASN A 7 4.65 4.67 0.26
N GLY A 8 4.89 4.28 -0.97
CA GLY A 8 6.20 4.36 -1.61
C GLY A 8 6.52 5.69 -2.28
N PRO A 9 7.53 5.70 -3.15
CA PRO A 9 8.09 6.93 -3.72
C PRO A 9 7.06 7.72 -4.51
N ASN A 10 7.19 9.03 -4.41
CA ASN A 10 6.40 10.04 -5.10
C ASN A 10 4.94 10.14 -4.63
N LEU A 11 4.48 9.27 -3.73
CA LEU A 11 3.11 9.37 -3.22
C LEU A 11 2.91 10.58 -2.32
N ASN A 12 3.98 11.15 -1.79
CA ASN A 12 3.94 12.43 -1.10
C ASN A 12 3.51 13.60 -2.02
N LEU A 13 3.58 13.40 -3.35
CA LEU A 13 3.17 14.40 -4.34
C LEU A 13 1.74 14.18 -4.86
N LEU A 14 0.98 13.27 -4.28
CA LEU A 14 -0.42 13.09 -4.67
C LEU A 14 -1.19 14.41 -4.53
N GLY A 15 -2.14 14.61 -5.46
CA GLY A 15 -2.91 15.85 -5.56
C GLY A 15 -2.30 16.85 -6.52
N THR A 16 -1.01 16.74 -6.82
CA THR A 16 -0.29 17.63 -7.74
C THR A 16 0.28 16.91 -8.95
N ARG A 17 0.48 15.57 -8.85
CA ARG A 17 1.11 14.75 -9.89
C ARG A 17 0.05 13.99 -10.67
N GLU A 18 0.00 14.21 -11.98
CA GLU A 18 -0.84 13.46 -12.92
C GLU A 18 -2.25 13.15 -12.36
N PRO A 19 -3.06 14.19 -12.05
CA PRO A 19 -4.36 13.97 -11.39
C PRO A 19 -5.31 13.09 -12.19
N GLU A 20 -5.17 13.03 -13.50
CA GLU A 20 -5.96 12.15 -14.37
C GLU A 20 -5.65 10.67 -14.15
N ILE A 21 -4.51 10.34 -13.53
CA ILE A 21 -4.11 8.96 -13.23
C ILE A 21 -4.32 8.65 -11.74
N TYR A 22 -3.91 9.57 -10.85
CA TYR A 22 -3.82 9.32 -9.41
C TYR A 22 -4.92 10.02 -8.60
N GLY A 23 -5.73 10.89 -9.22
CA GLY A 23 -6.74 11.67 -8.53
C GLY A 23 -6.20 12.98 -7.96
N THR A 24 -7.09 13.75 -7.31
CA THR A 24 -6.78 15.10 -6.80
C THR A 24 -6.55 15.16 -5.29
N ASP A 25 -6.85 14.11 -4.55
CA ASP A 25 -6.60 14.08 -3.10
C ASP A 25 -5.10 14.03 -2.81
N THR A 26 -4.68 14.73 -1.77
CA THR A 26 -3.34 14.56 -1.23
C THR A 26 -3.23 13.22 -0.52
N LEU A 27 -2.01 12.75 -0.28
CA LEU A 27 -1.82 11.51 0.48
C LEU A 27 -2.43 11.63 1.89
N GLU A 28 -2.23 12.77 2.55
CA GLU A 28 -2.78 13.02 3.88
C GLU A 28 -4.31 12.93 3.88
N GLU A 29 -4.96 13.55 2.90
CA GLU A 29 -6.41 13.49 2.75
C GLU A 29 -6.89 12.07 2.50
N LEU A 30 -6.19 11.33 1.66
CA LEU A 30 -6.52 9.94 1.34
C LEU A 30 -6.39 9.05 2.58
N MET A 31 -5.31 9.19 3.34
CA MET A 31 -5.10 8.41 4.57
C MET A 31 -6.15 8.73 5.63
N MET A 32 -6.50 9.99 5.80
CA MET A 32 -7.58 10.40 6.70
C MET A 32 -8.92 9.83 6.28
N TRP A 33 -9.22 9.86 4.99
CA TRP A 33 -10.43 9.27 4.43
C TRP A 33 -10.51 7.77 4.71
N LEU A 34 -9.40 7.06 4.57
CA LEU A 34 -9.32 5.63 4.84
C LEU A 34 -9.56 5.33 6.33
N GLU A 35 -8.88 6.06 7.21
CA GLU A 35 -8.95 5.88 8.66
C GLU A 35 -10.36 6.17 9.19
N THR A 36 -11.03 7.18 8.65
CA THR A 36 -12.37 7.60 9.09
C THR A 36 -13.50 6.90 8.33
N SER A 37 -13.18 6.04 7.37
CA SER A 37 -14.17 5.24 6.66
C SER A 37 -14.91 4.30 7.62
N PRO A 38 -16.12 3.85 7.29
CA PRO A 38 -16.83 2.87 8.13
C PRO A 38 -15.99 1.62 8.42
N SER A 39 -15.19 1.19 7.46
CA SER A 39 -14.30 0.04 7.63
C SER A 39 -13.11 0.33 8.54
N GLY A 40 -12.61 1.57 8.53
CA GLY A 40 -11.40 1.95 9.26
C GLY A 40 -11.63 2.39 10.69
N THR A 41 -12.82 2.90 11.01
CA THR A 41 -13.11 3.63 12.26
C THR A 41 -12.78 2.85 13.53
N ASN A 42 -12.88 1.53 13.53
CA ASN A 42 -12.66 0.71 14.72
C ASN A 42 -11.27 0.07 14.77
N HIS A 43 -10.33 0.58 13.98
CA HIS A 43 -9.00 0.00 13.88
C HIS A 43 -7.94 1.06 14.18
N SER A 44 -6.75 0.60 14.56
CA SER A 44 -5.61 1.48 14.81
C SER A 44 -4.69 1.46 13.60
N PHE A 45 -4.27 2.63 13.17
CA PHE A 45 -3.45 2.79 11.98
C PHE A 45 -2.10 3.43 12.31
N LYS A 46 -1.08 3.01 11.60
CA LYS A 46 0.17 3.74 11.44
C LYS A 46 0.37 3.94 9.95
N PHE A 47 0.62 5.20 9.55
CA PHE A 47 0.85 5.58 8.16
C PHE A 47 2.31 5.95 7.97
N PHE A 48 2.90 5.45 6.92
CA PHE A 48 4.29 5.74 6.57
C PHE A 48 4.40 6.01 5.08
N GLN A 49 5.22 6.98 4.71
CA GLN A 49 5.57 7.27 3.31
C GLN A 49 7.06 7.51 3.22
N SER A 50 7.70 6.92 2.22
CA SER A 50 9.11 7.17 1.95
C SER A 50 9.42 6.97 0.47
N ASN A 51 10.41 7.73 0.01
CA ASN A 51 11.01 7.57 -1.31
C ASN A 51 12.19 6.60 -1.27
N HIS A 52 12.52 6.06 -0.11
CA HIS A 52 13.70 5.23 0.11
C HIS A 52 13.31 3.77 0.38
N GLU A 53 13.82 2.88 -0.45
CA GLU A 53 13.57 1.44 -0.34
C GLU A 53 13.95 0.90 1.04
N GLY A 54 15.12 1.28 1.53
CA GLY A 54 15.61 0.83 2.84
C GLY A 54 14.71 1.26 3.99
N GLU A 55 14.15 2.46 3.94
CA GLU A 55 13.23 2.94 4.97
C GLU A 55 11.92 2.14 4.98
N ILE A 56 11.45 1.73 3.82
CA ILE A 56 10.25 0.87 3.72
C ILE A 56 10.52 -0.48 4.36
N ILE A 57 11.69 -1.06 4.05
CA ILE A 57 12.12 -2.33 4.63
C ILE A 57 12.25 -2.23 6.15
N ASP A 58 12.92 -1.18 6.62
CA ASP A 58 13.12 -0.94 8.06
C ASP A 58 11.78 -0.77 8.78
N THR A 59 10.82 -0.08 8.16
CA THR A 59 9.49 0.10 8.72
C THR A 59 8.75 -1.22 8.88
N LEU A 60 8.83 -2.10 7.87
CA LEU A 60 8.27 -3.45 7.98
C LEU A 60 8.89 -4.21 9.15
N HIS A 61 10.21 -4.12 9.30
CA HIS A 61 10.92 -4.77 10.40
C HIS A 61 10.53 -4.18 11.76
N ASP A 62 10.54 -2.86 11.87
CA ASP A 62 10.31 -2.16 13.15
C ASP A 62 8.88 -2.37 13.66
N GLU A 63 7.92 -2.44 12.76
CA GLU A 63 6.50 -2.56 13.11
C GLU A 63 5.99 -4.01 13.14
N ARG A 64 6.86 -4.99 12.91
CA ARG A 64 6.45 -6.39 12.77
C ARG A 64 5.75 -7.00 13.99
N HIS A 65 6.00 -6.46 15.17
CA HIS A 65 5.36 -6.93 16.40
C HIS A 65 4.09 -6.16 16.75
N TRP A 66 3.89 -4.99 16.14
CA TRP A 66 2.68 -4.19 16.33
C TRP A 66 1.63 -4.50 15.26
N ALA A 67 2.02 -4.58 14.00
CA ALA A 67 1.10 -4.72 12.88
C ALA A 67 0.50 -6.12 12.81
N GLN A 68 -0.81 -6.17 12.65
CA GLN A 68 -1.56 -7.41 12.40
C GLN A 68 -1.84 -7.58 10.91
N GLY A 69 -1.79 -6.50 10.16
CA GLY A 69 -1.93 -6.50 8.71
C GLY A 69 -1.20 -5.30 8.11
N VAL A 70 -0.76 -5.46 6.87
CA VAL A 70 -0.07 -4.41 6.11
C VAL A 70 -0.82 -4.13 4.83
N LEU A 71 -1.05 -2.85 4.57
CA LEU A 71 -1.57 -2.36 3.31
C LEU A 71 -0.45 -1.57 2.65
N ILE A 72 0.06 -2.03 1.52
CA ILE A 72 1.23 -1.44 0.90
C ILE A 72 0.96 -0.96 -0.52
N ASN A 73 1.28 0.32 -0.78
CA ASN A 73 1.40 0.85 -2.13
C ASN A 73 2.88 1.15 -2.36
N PRO A 74 3.64 0.21 -2.94
CA PRO A 74 5.09 0.41 -3.11
C PRO A 74 5.43 1.33 -4.28
N ALA A 75 4.43 1.84 -4.98
CA ALA A 75 4.61 2.66 -6.17
C ALA A 75 5.53 1.96 -7.17
N ALA A 76 6.49 2.66 -7.78
CA ALA A 76 7.36 2.06 -8.79
C ALA A 76 8.26 0.94 -8.27
N PHE A 77 8.51 0.86 -6.97
CA PHE A 77 9.28 -0.26 -6.41
C PHE A 77 8.62 -1.62 -6.65
N THR A 78 7.31 -1.65 -6.88
CA THR A 78 6.59 -2.90 -7.15
C THR A 78 7.14 -3.63 -8.39
N HIS A 79 7.75 -2.88 -9.32
CA HIS A 79 8.20 -3.46 -10.60
C HIS A 79 9.58 -4.11 -10.52
N TYR A 80 10.35 -3.83 -9.46
CA TYR A 80 11.74 -4.29 -9.44
C TYR A 80 12.35 -4.49 -8.04
N SER A 81 11.65 -4.15 -6.96
CA SER A 81 12.24 -4.30 -5.63
C SER A 81 12.07 -5.71 -5.08
N TYR A 82 13.02 -6.55 -5.38
CA TYR A 82 13.10 -7.86 -4.75
C TYR A 82 13.40 -7.75 -3.26
N ALA A 83 14.08 -6.68 -2.83
CA ALA A 83 14.38 -6.44 -1.43
C ALA A 83 13.10 -6.19 -0.60
N ILE A 84 12.16 -5.40 -1.12
CA ILE A 84 10.86 -5.21 -0.45
C ILE A 84 10.06 -6.51 -0.48
N ARG A 85 10.07 -7.24 -1.59
CA ARG A 85 9.44 -8.55 -1.69
C ARG A 85 9.92 -9.48 -0.57
N ASP A 86 11.24 -9.56 -0.38
CA ASP A 86 11.83 -10.42 0.64
C ASP A 86 11.48 -9.94 2.06
N ALA A 87 11.40 -8.63 2.28
CA ALA A 87 11.01 -8.07 3.57
C ALA A 87 9.55 -8.44 3.93
N ILE A 88 8.64 -8.35 2.97
CA ILE A 88 7.23 -8.75 3.17
C ILE A 88 7.16 -10.24 3.56
N SER A 89 7.89 -11.07 2.83
CA SER A 89 7.94 -12.50 3.11
C SER A 89 8.55 -12.79 4.49
N ALA A 90 9.60 -12.07 4.86
CA ALA A 90 10.34 -12.30 6.10
C ALA A 90 9.53 -11.95 7.36
N VAL A 91 8.70 -10.90 7.32
CA VAL A 91 7.92 -10.48 8.49
C VAL A 91 6.69 -11.35 8.72
N GLU A 92 6.25 -12.09 7.72
CA GLU A 92 5.12 -13.04 7.82
C GLU A 92 3.81 -12.40 8.29
N ILE A 93 3.58 -11.14 7.94
CA ILE A 93 2.34 -10.45 8.25
C ILE A 93 1.49 -10.39 6.99
N PRO A 94 0.19 -10.74 7.04
CA PRO A 94 -0.68 -10.62 5.87
C PRO A 94 -0.60 -9.23 5.27
N THR A 95 -0.26 -9.17 3.98
CA THR A 95 -0.01 -7.92 3.27
C THR A 95 -0.85 -7.89 2.00
N VAL A 96 -1.56 -6.78 1.77
CA VAL A 96 -2.28 -6.52 0.53
C VAL A 96 -1.57 -5.39 -0.22
N GLU A 97 -1.25 -5.64 -1.48
CA GLU A 97 -0.67 -4.63 -2.36
C GLU A 97 -1.78 -3.83 -3.02
N VAL A 98 -1.67 -2.49 -2.99
CA VAL A 98 -2.66 -1.60 -3.63
C VAL A 98 -1.97 -0.60 -4.55
N HIS A 99 -2.66 -0.24 -5.63
CA HIS A 99 -2.25 0.81 -6.55
C HIS A 99 -3.48 1.62 -6.96
N LEU A 100 -3.31 2.94 -7.06
CA LEU A 100 -4.38 3.83 -7.51
C LEU A 100 -4.70 3.61 -8.99
N SER A 101 -3.67 3.44 -9.82
CA SER A 101 -3.80 3.21 -11.25
C SER A 101 -3.91 1.73 -11.57
N ASP A 102 -4.42 1.44 -12.78
CA ASP A 102 -4.44 0.07 -13.30
C ASP A 102 -3.10 -0.17 -14.03
N LEU A 103 -2.23 -0.95 -13.41
CA LEU A 103 -0.89 -1.25 -13.94
C LEU A 103 -0.95 -1.92 -15.32
N ARG A 104 -2.00 -2.66 -15.61
CA ARG A 104 -2.18 -3.37 -16.88
C ARG A 104 -2.37 -2.43 -18.06
N ASN A 105 -2.79 -1.19 -17.80
CA ASN A 105 -3.07 -0.17 -18.82
C ASN A 105 -1.96 0.88 -18.92
N ARG A 106 -0.81 0.64 -18.30
CA ARG A 106 0.33 1.54 -18.28
C ARG A 106 1.47 1.00 -19.14
N GLU A 107 2.64 1.67 -19.11
CA GLU A 107 3.81 1.23 -19.87
C GLU A 107 4.15 -0.24 -19.54
N GLU A 108 4.75 -0.95 -20.49
CA GLU A 108 5.03 -2.38 -20.35
C GLU A 108 5.75 -2.74 -19.05
N PHE A 109 6.75 -1.94 -18.65
CA PHE A 109 7.50 -2.22 -17.41
C PHE A 109 6.63 -2.10 -16.14
N ARG A 110 5.49 -1.40 -16.21
CA ARG A 110 4.57 -1.23 -15.08
C ARG A 110 3.55 -2.35 -14.95
N GLN A 111 3.51 -3.28 -15.90
CA GLN A 111 2.52 -4.34 -15.90
C GLN A 111 2.88 -5.52 -15.00
N ILE A 112 4.13 -5.58 -14.54
CA ILE A 112 4.62 -6.65 -13.70
C ILE A 112 4.85 -6.13 -12.29
N SER A 113 4.33 -6.86 -11.28
CA SER A 113 4.66 -6.68 -9.89
C SER A 113 5.48 -7.87 -9.40
N VAL A 114 6.69 -7.59 -8.89
CA VAL A 114 7.53 -8.63 -8.29
C VAL A 114 7.11 -8.91 -6.84
N ILE A 115 6.21 -8.10 -6.30
CA ILE A 115 5.76 -8.14 -4.90
C ILE A 115 4.48 -8.96 -4.75
N SER A 116 3.62 -8.97 -5.77
CA SER A 116 2.26 -9.55 -5.67
C SER A 116 2.24 -10.99 -5.21
N SER A 117 3.25 -11.79 -5.58
CA SER A 117 3.28 -13.22 -5.23
C SER A 117 3.51 -13.48 -3.74
N VAL A 118 4.04 -12.51 -2.99
CA VAL A 118 4.23 -12.63 -1.54
C VAL A 118 3.14 -11.89 -0.75
N CYS A 119 2.22 -11.22 -1.45
CA CYS A 119 1.05 -10.60 -0.86
C CYS A 119 -0.14 -11.55 -0.92
N VAL A 120 -1.07 -11.39 0.01
CA VAL A 120 -2.29 -12.21 0.04
C VAL A 120 -3.28 -11.82 -1.04
N ASP A 121 -3.21 -10.55 -1.51
CA ASP A 121 -4.02 -10.05 -2.62
C ASP A 121 -3.40 -8.78 -3.20
N GLN A 122 -3.89 -8.37 -4.37
CA GLN A 122 -3.48 -7.15 -5.06
C GLN A 122 -4.72 -6.44 -5.59
N VAL A 123 -4.82 -5.13 -5.35
CA VAL A 123 -5.94 -4.30 -5.83
C VAL A 123 -5.39 -3.19 -6.72
N LEU A 124 -5.92 -3.10 -7.94
CA LEU A 124 -5.46 -2.17 -8.96
C LEU A 124 -6.61 -1.33 -9.49
N GLY A 125 -6.33 -0.07 -9.81
CA GLY A 125 -7.12 0.69 -10.79
C GLY A 125 -8.45 1.25 -10.31
N LEU A 126 -8.68 1.34 -9.02
CA LEU A 126 -9.92 1.89 -8.46
C LEU A 126 -9.73 3.28 -7.84
N GLY A 127 -8.63 3.97 -8.16
CA GLY A 127 -8.29 5.22 -7.49
C GLY A 127 -8.15 4.99 -5.99
N LYS A 128 -8.64 5.93 -5.18
CA LYS A 128 -8.56 5.79 -3.72
C LYS A 128 -9.36 4.59 -3.19
N ASP A 129 -10.36 4.12 -3.94
CA ASP A 129 -11.15 2.94 -3.56
C ASP A 129 -10.29 1.67 -3.57
N SER A 130 -9.13 1.66 -4.23
CA SER A 130 -8.18 0.55 -4.13
C SER A 130 -7.71 0.35 -2.69
N TYR A 131 -7.45 1.43 -1.97
CA TYR A 131 -7.07 1.35 -0.55
C TYR A 131 -8.22 0.79 0.30
N LEU A 132 -9.43 1.27 0.08
CA LEU A 132 -10.59 0.79 0.85
C LEU A 132 -10.87 -0.68 0.58
N LYS A 133 -10.82 -1.08 -0.68
CA LYS A 133 -11.01 -2.49 -1.04
C LYS A 133 -9.90 -3.36 -0.46
N GLY A 134 -8.66 -2.89 -0.52
CA GLY A 134 -7.52 -3.58 0.06
C GLY A 134 -7.66 -3.74 1.58
N LEU A 135 -8.09 -2.68 2.26
CA LEU A 135 -8.35 -2.73 3.70
C LEU A 135 -9.42 -3.77 4.03
N ASN A 136 -10.52 -3.77 3.29
CA ASN A 136 -11.62 -4.73 3.52
C ASN A 136 -11.16 -6.17 3.32
N LEU A 137 -10.35 -6.44 2.30
CA LEU A 137 -9.77 -7.77 2.07
C LEU A 137 -8.87 -8.17 3.24
N LEU A 138 -8.03 -7.27 3.68
CA LEU A 138 -7.11 -7.51 4.79
C LEU A 138 -7.87 -7.80 6.10
N LEU A 139 -8.86 -6.97 6.44
CA LEU A 139 -9.67 -7.15 7.65
C LEU A 139 -10.44 -8.46 7.63
N LYS A 140 -10.96 -8.85 6.49
CA LYS A 140 -11.67 -10.13 6.35
C LYS A 140 -10.74 -11.32 6.60
N LEU A 141 -9.48 -11.18 6.22
CA LEU A 141 -8.49 -12.25 6.32
C LEU A 141 -7.95 -12.43 7.75
N ILE A 142 -7.74 -11.32 8.46
CA ILE A 142 -7.14 -11.33 9.81
C ILE A 142 -8.18 -11.24 10.93
N GLY A 143 -9.40 -10.87 10.61
CA GLY A 143 -10.51 -10.75 11.54
C GLY A 143 -11.35 -12.03 11.70
#